data_76504ef68719ed125058590e84c0ea4c
#
_entry.id   76504ef68719ed125058590e84c0ea4c
#
_cell.length_a   1.000
_cell.length_b   1.000
_cell.length_c   1.000
_cell.angle_alpha   90.00
_cell.angle_beta   90.00
_cell.angle_gamma   90.00
#
_symmetry.space_group_name_H-M   'P 1'
#
loop_
_entity.id
_entity.type
_entity.pdbx_description
1 polymer ?
#
loop_
_entity_poly.entity_id
_entity_poly.type
_entity_poly.pdbx_seq_one_letter_code
_entity_poly.pdbx_strand_id
1 'polypeptide(L)'
;MKRIFVSITLVLCGLCGHAQAVLSLDSCRAMALRNNKELAQSKAQLDKAHWDTKAAHTNYLPKVSLTAGYMRTGDEISLLNNNQKNALNNIGTTAVKQFGAQFPTIAQQIITKYPDLAPLIQDMSGTFQQNAAALGQAGNAFGKGITDAFRTDTRNMTAGMILLTQPLYMGGKIKAYENITKHQASLADAQLRADEQQVMLDVDRAYWQVVSLANKRRLAVSYRNMLAHLDSDVVKMINEGVATKSNELSVSVKLNEAEMTLMKVEDGLTLSRMLLCQLCGLPLESAPRLADEDNQDLPTVAQDIKADVETAFANRAELSQLATAQQIYAEKAKIERAAVLPQIALTGGYMISNPNVFNGFEKKFRGTWAVGVMLKVPVWNWGETKYKVRAARTEATIAALKTDEAREKIELQVNQEAFKVNEANRKLTLSMKNLDKAEENLRTAQVGFKEGVITTSDLLAAQTAWLQAHSDKIDAQIDIKLSHASYNKALGQLGE
;
A
#
# COMPACT_ATOMS: atom_id res chain seq x y z
N MET A 1 -56.93 18.23 3.54
CA MET A 1 -56.18 17.89 4.75
C MET A 1 -54.87 17.13 4.55
N LYS A 2 -54.60 16.53 3.36
CA LYS A 2 -53.30 15.78 3.10
C LYS A 2 -52.12 16.68 2.67
N ARG A 3 -52.30 17.91 2.32
CA ARG A 3 -51.22 18.82 1.85
C ARG A 3 -50.62 19.68 2.99
N ILE A 4 -51.22 19.76 4.14
CA ILE A 4 -50.73 20.54 5.33
C ILE A 4 -49.80 19.70 6.17
N PHE A 5 -49.95 18.34 6.18
CA PHE A 5 -49.06 17.44 6.95
C PHE A 5 -47.67 17.29 6.36
N VAL A 6 -47.50 17.44 5.04
CA VAL A 6 -46.19 17.34 4.36
C VAL A 6 -45.33 18.58 4.60
N SER A 7 -45.95 19.76 4.78
CA SER A 7 -45.18 21.00 5.00
C SER A 7 -44.68 21.15 6.44
N ILE A 8 -45.29 20.50 7.41
CA ILE A 8 -44.87 20.55 8.83
C ILE A 8 -43.70 19.58 9.07
N THR A 9 -43.63 18.42 8.33
CA THR A 9 -42.54 17.47 8.46
C THR A 9 -41.23 17.99 7.82
N LEU A 10 -41.30 18.89 6.83
CA LEU A 10 -40.11 19.48 6.19
C LEU A 10 -39.49 20.63 7.02
N VAL A 11 -40.27 21.26 7.89
CA VAL A 11 -39.76 22.35 8.79
C VAL A 11 -39.09 21.78 10.05
N LEU A 12 -39.46 20.58 10.50
CA LEU A 12 -38.81 19.95 11.67
C LEU A 12 -37.42 19.33 11.36
N CYS A 13 -37.08 19.07 10.09
CA CYS A 13 -35.74 18.61 9.71
C CYS A 13 -34.69 19.74 9.59
N GLY A 14 -35.09 21.01 9.65
CA GLY A 14 -34.22 22.20 9.54
C GLY A 14 -33.61 22.67 10.86
N LEU A 15 -33.95 22.06 12.00
CA LEU A 15 -33.44 22.43 13.33
C LEU A 15 -32.49 21.42 13.96
N CYS A 16 -31.87 20.53 13.15
CA CYS A 16 -30.63 19.90 13.57
C CYS A 16 -29.54 20.98 13.64
N GLY A 17 -29.57 21.77 14.70
CA GLY A 17 -28.45 22.61 15.09
C GLY A 17 -27.20 21.71 15.00
N HIS A 18 -26.18 22.17 14.30
CA HIS A 18 -24.84 21.56 14.32
C HIS A 18 -24.35 21.67 15.78
N ALA A 19 -24.78 20.75 16.64
CA ALA A 19 -24.05 20.49 17.86
C ALA A 19 -22.67 20.11 17.38
N GLN A 20 -21.70 20.99 17.52
CA GLN A 20 -20.30 20.71 17.22
C GLN A 20 -19.93 19.46 18.02
N ALA A 21 -19.93 18.30 17.38
CA ALA A 21 -19.65 17.05 18.04
C ALA A 21 -18.24 17.16 18.63
N VAL A 22 -18.16 17.06 19.95
CA VAL A 22 -16.87 17.01 20.64
C VAL A 22 -16.26 15.66 20.33
N LEU A 23 -15.10 15.66 19.69
CA LEU A 23 -14.41 14.45 19.28
C LEU A 23 -13.39 14.01 20.34
N SER A 24 -13.52 12.77 20.81
CA SER A 24 -12.50 12.10 21.61
C SER A 24 -11.41 11.50 20.71
N LEU A 25 -10.25 11.20 21.29
CA LEU A 25 -9.16 10.51 20.58
C LEU A 25 -9.64 9.22 19.93
N ASP A 26 -10.40 8.40 20.65
CA ASP A 26 -10.91 7.12 20.12
C ASP A 26 -11.90 7.32 18.98
N SER A 27 -12.71 8.38 19.03
CA SER A 27 -13.60 8.74 17.93
C SER A 27 -12.81 9.15 16.68
N CYS A 28 -11.72 9.90 16.86
CA CYS A 28 -10.83 10.29 15.76
C CYS A 28 -10.13 9.06 15.14
N ARG A 29 -9.62 8.14 15.96
CA ARG A 29 -9.03 6.85 15.51
C ARG A 29 -10.04 6.04 14.72
N ALA A 30 -11.26 5.85 15.26
CA ALA A 30 -12.32 5.10 14.59
C ALA A 30 -12.71 5.70 13.23
N MET A 31 -12.81 7.04 13.15
CA MET A 31 -13.09 7.73 11.89
C MET A 31 -11.95 7.56 10.89
N ALA A 32 -10.69 7.67 11.32
CA ALA A 32 -9.53 7.49 10.46
C ALA A 32 -9.47 6.05 9.91
N LEU A 33 -9.63 5.03 10.75
CA LEU A 33 -9.65 3.62 10.33
C LEU A 33 -10.76 3.33 9.30
N ARG A 34 -11.86 4.10 9.35
CA ARG A 34 -12.99 3.94 8.43
C ARG A 34 -12.84 4.74 7.14
N ASN A 35 -12.32 5.96 7.21
CA ASN A 35 -12.40 6.95 6.13
C ASN A 35 -11.06 7.23 5.47
N ASN A 36 -9.92 6.85 6.09
CA ASN A 36 -8.58 7.14 5.56
C ASN A 36 -8.36 6.46 4.21
N LYS A 37 -7.87 7.25 3.23
CA LYS A 37 -7.67 6.78 1.85
C LYS A 37 -6.47 5.85 1.72
N GLU A 38 -5.46 5.99 2.54
CA GLU A 38 -4.30 5.10 2.58
C GLU A 38 -4.72 3.69 3.03
N LEU A 39 -5.50 3.59 4.11
CA LEU A 39 -6.06 2.31 4.55
C LEU A 39 -7.03 1.70 3.52
N ALA A 40 -7.80 2.53 2.81
CA ALA A 40 -8.64 2.04 1.73
C ALA A 40 -7.80 1.43 0.58
N GLN A 41 -6.61 1.99 0.29
CA GLN A 41 -5.67 1.41 -0.67
C GLN A 41 -5.11 0.07 -0.17
N SER A 42 -4.70 -0.02 1.09
CA SER A 42 -4.17 -1.27 1.68
C SER A 42 -5.24 -2.37 1.71
N LYS A 43 -6.50 -2.04 2.03
CA LYS A 43 -7.64 -2.97 1.92
C LYS A 43 -7.86 -3.45 0.48
N ALA A 44 -7.80 -2.55 -0.50
CA ALA A 44 -7.90 -2.91 -1.91
C ALA A 44 -6.73 -3.78 -2.39
N GLN A 45 -5.51 -3.60 -1.84
CA GLN A 45 -4.38 -4.47 -2.12
C GLN A 45 -4.57 -5.88 -1.55
N LEU A 46 -5.15 -6.00 -0.36
CA LEU A 46 -5.53 -7.28 0.22
C LEU A 46 -6.58 -7.99 -0.64
N ASP A 47 -7.64 -7.29 -1.05
CA ASP A 47 -8.66 -7.82 -1.95
C ASP A 47 -8.05 -8.29 -3.27
N LYS A 48 -7.15 -7.49 -3.86
CA LYS A 48 -6.40 -7.87 -5.07
C LYS A 48 -5.64 -9.19 -4.86
N ALA A 49 -4.91 -9.33 -3.74
CA ALA A 49 -4.16 -10.55 -3.44
C ALA A 49 -5.07 -11.79 -3.29
N HIS A 50 -6.27 -11.62 -2.74
CA HIS A 50 -7.28 -12.68 -2.70
C HIS A 50 -7.78 -13.08 -4.11
N TRP A 51 -7.98 -12.10 -5.01
CA TRP A 51 -8.35 -12.40 -6.40
C TRP A 51 -7.21 -13.07 -7.16
N ASP A 52 -5.96 -12.67 -6.94
CA ASP A 52 -4.78 -13.30 -7.51
C ASP A 52 -4.66 -14.78 -7.05
N THR A 53 -5.01 -15.07 -5.79
CA THR A 53 -5.07 -16.45 -5.27
C THR A 53 -6.15 -17.29 -5.98
N LYS A 54 -7.34 -16.72 -6.19
CA LYS A 54 -8.40 -17.39 -6.96
C LYS A 54 -7.97 -17.61 -8.41
N ALA A 55 -7.33 -16.63 -9.03
CA ALA A 55 -6.78 -16.72 -10.38
C ALA A 55 -5.71 -17.83 -10.48
N ALA A 56 -4.81 -17.92 -9.48
CA ALA A 56 -3.79 -18.97 -9.42
C ALA A 56 -4.41 -20.38 -9.37
N HIS A 57 -5.48 -20.56 -8.62
CA HIS A 57 -6.22 -21.82 -8.55
C HIS A 57 -6.78 -22.26 -9.91
N THR A 58 -7.17 -21.31 -10.78
CA THR A 58 -7.67 -21.66 -12.13
C THR A 58 -6.63 -22.33 -13.02
N ASN A 59 -5.34 -22.34 -12.65
CA ASN A 59 -4.32 -23.08 -13.38
C ASN A 59 -4.48 -24.60 -13.25
N TYR A 60 -5.28 -25.10 -12.32
CA TYR A 60 -5.69 -26.52 -12.27
C TYR A 60 -6.82 -26.85 -13.23
N LEU A 61 -7.55 -25.85 -13.72
CA LEU A 61 -8.75 -26.07 -14.53
C LEU A 61 -8.42 -26.18 -16.03
N PRO A 62 -9.28 -26.86 -16.82
CA PRO A 62 -9.12 -26.94 -18.25
C PRO A 62 -9.23 -25.55 -18.88
N LYS A 63 -8.30 -25.27 -19.80
CA LYS A 63 -8.31 -24.04 -20.60
C LYS A 63 -8.77 -24.35 -22.01
N VAL A 64 -9.75 -23.57 -22.49
CA VAL A 64 -10.31 -23.68 -23.84
C VAL A 64 -9.89 -22.45 -24.63
N SER A 65 -9.33 -22.65 -25.81
CA SER A 65 -8.97 -21.58 -26.74
C SER A 65 -9.59 -21.84 -28.11
N LEU A 66 -10.01 -20.79 -28.78
CA LEU A 66 -10.45 -20.80 -30.18
C LEU A 66 -9.44 -20.01 -31.01
N THR A 67 -8.95 -20.65 -32.05
CA THR A 67 -8.09 -19.99 -33.05
C THR A 67 -8.73 -20.17 -34.42
N ALA A 68 -8.89 -19.09 -35.18
CA ALA A 68 -9.39 -19.14 -36.55
C ALA A 68 -8.50 -18.27 -37.43
N GLY A 69 -8.28 -18.75 -38.66
CA GLY A 69 -7.47 -18.04 -39.64
C GLY A 69 -8.01 -18.22 -41.07
N TYR A 70 -7.81 -17.19 -41.86
CA TYR A 70 -8.03 -17.20 -43.30
C TYR A 70 -6.71 -16.85 -43.98
N MET A 71 -6.34 -17.67 -44.97
CA MET A 71 -5.15 -17.47 -45.79
C MET A 71 -5.55 -17.50 -47.25
N ARG A 72 -5.09 -16.48 -47.99
CA ARG A 72 -5.21 -16.46 -49.44
C ARG A 72 -3.82 -16.56 -50.08
N THR A 73 -3.64 -17.56 -50.94
CA THR A 73 -2.42 -17.72 -51.73
C THR A 73 -2.58 -17.08 -53.11
N GLY A 74 -1.49 -16.57 -53.71
CA GLY A 74 -1.52 -15.86 -54.99
C GLY A 74 -1.78 -16.77 -56.19
N ASP A 75 -1.30 -18.02 -56.11
CA ASP A 75 -1.35 -18.96 -57.24
C ASP A 75 -2.28 -20.13 -57.00
N GLU A 76 -3.01 -20.54 -58.05
CA GLU A 76 -3.71 -21.82 -58.07
C GLU A 76 -2.68 -22.95 -58.10
N ILE A 77 -2.80 -23.93 -57.21
CA ILE A 77 -1.98 -25.14 -57.27
C ILE A 77 -2.58 -26.05 -58.34
N SER A 78 -2.14 -25.89 -59.58
CA SER A 78 -2.52 -26.73 -60.72
C SER A 78 -1.54 -27.90 -60.85
N LEU A 79 -2.05 -29.12 -60.78
CA LEU A 79 -1.28 -30.36 -60.71
C LEU A 79 -0.75 -30.87 -62.07
N LEU A 80 -0.79 -30.05 -63.13
CA LEU A 80 -0.56 -30.54 -64.49
C LEU A 80 0.86 -30.31 -65.03
N ASN A 81 1.77 -29.68 -64.22
CA ASN A 81 3.12 -29.35 -64.69
C ASN A 81 4.20 -29.91 -63.75
N ASN A 82 5.33 -30.41 -64.18
CA ASN A 82 6.39 -31.08 -63.41
C ASN A 82 6.98 -30.15 -62.32
N ASN A 83 7.07 -28.82 -62.55
CA ASN A 83 7.54 -27.87 -61.57
C ASN A 83 6.51 -27.68 -60.42
N GLN A 84 5.25 -27.93 -60.68
CA GLN A 84 4.15 -27.83 -59.74
C GLN A 84 4.00 -29.09 -58.86
N LYS A 85 4.36 -30.27 -59.39
CA LYS A 85 4.46 -31.49 -58.57
C LYS A 85 5.54 -31.36 -57.50
N ASN A 86 6.67 -30.71 -57.83
CA ASN A 86 7.72 -30.45 -56.85
C ASN A 86 7.28 -29.43 -55.79
N ALA A 87 6.48 -28.41 -56.16
CA ALA A 87 5.90 -27.45 -55.19
C ALA A 87 4.88 -28.14 -54.27
N LEU A 88 4.06 -29.07 -54.78
CA LEU A 88 3.10 -29.84 -53.99
C LEU A 88 3.78 -30.85 -53.04
N ASN A 89 4.84 -31.51 -53.52
CA ASN A 89 5.60 -32.42 -52.64
C ASN A 89 6.31 -31.72 -51.49
N ASN A 90 6.44 -30.38 -51.56
CA ASN A 90 7.02 -29.53 -50.53
C ASN A 90 5.98 -28.67 -49.79
N ILE A 91 4.67 -28.87 -50.03
CA ILE A 91 3.62 -27.99 -49.49
C ILE A 91 3.57 -27.99 -47.95
N GLY A 92 3.84 -29.16 -47.36
CA GLY A 92 3.91 -29.29 -45.90
C GLY A 92 5.08 -28.51 -45.32
N THR A 93 6.24 -28.55 -45.96
CA THR A 93 7.43 -27.79 -45.51
C THR A 93 7.25 -26.29 -45.72
N THR A 94 6.53 -25.88 -46.75
CA THR A 94 6.25 -24.47 -47.04
C THR A 94 5.22 -23.89 -46.06
N ALA A 95 4.15 -24.64 -45.76
CA ALA A 95 3.15 -24.25 -44.79
C ALA A 95 3.74 -24.16 -43.35
N VAL A 96 4.58 -25.11 -42.97
CA VAL A 96 5.30 -25.11 -41.69
C VAL A 96 6.28 -23.95 -41.58
N LYS A 97 6.99 -23.59 -42.66
CA LYS A 97 7.87 -22.41 -42.67
C LYS A 97 7.10 -21.09 -42.58
N GLN A 98 5.98 -20.94 -43.29
CA GLN A 98 5.15 -19.74 -43.23
C GLN A 98 4.44 -19.61 -41.87
N PHE A 99 3.94 -20.70 -41.32
CA PHE A 99 3.36 -20.72 -39.97
C PHE A 99 4.43 -20.41 -38.92
N GLY A 100 5.63 -20.99 -39.06
CA GLY A 100 6.76 -20.72 -38.17
C GLY A 100 7.25 -19.27 -38.26
N ALA A 101 7.09 -18.60 -39.40
CA ALA A 101 7.44 -17.17 -39.55
C ALA A 101 6.36 -16.23 -39.00
N GLN A 102 5.07 -16.62 -39.03
CA GLN A 102 3.98 -15.80 -38.51
C GLN A 102 3.68 -16.05 -37.03
N PHE A 103 3.97 -17.25 -36.55
CA PHE A 103 3.73 -17.64 -35.17
C PHE A 103 4.43 -16.73 -34.14
N PRO A 104 5.71 -16.29 -34.33
CA PRO A 104 6.36 -15.36 -33.42
C PRO A 104 5.65 -14.01 -33.32
N THR A 105 5.09 -13.54 -34.43
CA THR A 105 4.37 -12.24 -34.46
C THR A 105 3.05 -12.32 -33.68
N ILE A 106 2.31 -13.41 -33.88
CA ILE A 106 1.06 -13.69 -33.15
C ILE A 106 1.35 -13.96 -31.67
N ALA A 107 2.38 -14.75 -31.40
CA ALA A 107 2.87 -15.01 -30.06
C ALA A 107 3.28 -13.72 -29.34
N GLN A 108 3.98 -12.84 -30.04
CA GLN A 108 4.40 -11.54 -29.52
C GLN A 108 3.20 -10.63 -29.20
N GLN A 109 2.18 -10.61 -30.05
CA GLN A 109 0.95 -9.83 -29.78
C GLN A 109 0.17 -10.36 -28.57
N ILE A 110 0.12 -11.67 -28.39
CA ILE A 110 -0.55 -12.28 -27.22
C ILE A 110 0.27 -12.07 -25.96
N ILE A 111 1.60 -12.22 -25.99
CA ILE A 111 2.51 -11.97 -24.87
C ILE A 111 2.46 -10.50 -24.44
N THR A 112 2.38 -9.57 -25.40
CA THR A 112 2.27 -8.14 -25.10
C THR A 112 0.94 -7.81 -24.42
N LYS A 113 -0.14 -8.52 -24.76
CA LYS A 113 -1.48 -8.29 -24.19
C LYS A 113 -1.73 -9.07 -22.90
N TYR A 114 -1.04 -10.19 -22.71
CA TYR A 114 -1.17 -11.09 -21.56
C TYR A 114 0.20 -11.66 -21.17
N PRO A 115 1.04 -10.92 -20.41
CA PRO A 115 2.41 -11.30 -20.05
C PRO A 115 2.50 -12.63 -19.29
N ASP A 116 1.48 -12.97 -18.50
CA ASP A 116 1.41 -14.21 -17.73
C ASP A 116 1.27 -15.48 -18.59
N LEU A 117 0.93 -15.33 -19.87
CA LEU A 117 0.85 -16.40 -20.84
C LEU A 117 2.19 -16.66 -21.58
N ALA A 118 3.20 -15.84 -21.32
CA ALA A 118 4.52 -15.95 -22.00
C ALA A 118 5.16 -17.33 -21.88
N PRO A 119 5.19 -18.01 -20.71
CA PRO A 119 5.78 -19.35 -20.60
C PRO A 119 5.01 -20.40 -21.40
N LEU A 120 3.67 -20.31 -21.43
CA LEU A 120 2.80 -21.24 -22.17
C LEU A 120 2.99 -21.09 -23.69
N ILE A 121 3.15 -19.87 -24.16
CA ILE A 121 3.36 -19.54 -25.58
C ILE A 121 4.76 -19.95 -26.03
N GLN A 122 5.79 -19.80 -25.17
CA GLN A 122 7.14 -20.31 -25.47
C GLN A 122 7.17 -21.84 -25.56
N ASP A 123 6.44 -22.52 -24.67
CA ASP A 123 6.33 -23.99 -24.69
C ASP A 123 5.57 -24.48 -25.92
N MET A 124 4.51 -23.81 -26.35
CA MET A 124 3.81 -24.05 -27.61
C MET A 124 4.74 -23.82 -28.84
N SER A 125 5.59 -22.80 -28.80
CA SER A 125 6.57 -22.51 -29.83
C SER A 125 7.61 -23.63 -29.95
N GLY A 126 8.14 -24.13 -28.84
CA GLY A 126 9.07 -25.24 -28.78
C GLY A 126 8.46 -26.57 -29.29
N THR A 127 7.24 -26.86 -28.86
CA THR A 127 6.47 -28.02 -29.29
C THR A 127 6.12 -27.97 -30.78
N PHE A 128 5.78 -26.77 -31.30
CA PHE A 128 5.56 -26.56 -32.74
C PHE A 128 6.84 -26.80 -33.54
N GLN A 129 8.00 -26.28 -33.12
CA GLN A 129 9.27 -26.48 -33.78
C GLN A 129 9.71 -27.97 -33.78
N GLN A 130 9.49 -28.70 -32.67
CA GLN A 130 9.78 -30.14 -32.57
C GLN A 130 8.88 -30.98 -33.48
N ASN A 131 7.61 -30.60 -33.63
CA ASN A 131 6.66 -31.32 -34.48
C ASN A 131 6.61 -30.79 -35.93
N ALA A 132 7.26 -29.67 -36.24
CA ALA A 132 7.30 -29.05 -37.56
C ALA A 132 7.83 -30.02 -38.64
N ALA A 133 8.80 -30.86 -38.32
CA ALA A 133 9.32 -31.88 -39.23
C ALA A 133 8.30 -32.98 -39.51
N ALA A 134 7.57 -33.44 -38.49
CA ALA A 134 6.52 -34.46 -38.64
C ALA A 134 5.30 -33.91 -39.37
N LEU A 135 4.89 -32.67 -39.07
CA LEU A 135 3.86 -31.92 -39.80
C LEU A 135 4.30 -31.66 -41.27
N GLY A 136 5.56 -31.31 -41.48
CA GLY A 136 6.15 -31.15 -42.81
C GLY A 136 6.16 -32.45 -43.59
N GLN A 137 6.53 -33.60 -42.98
CA GLN A 137 6.47 -34.91 -43.57
C GLN A 137 5.02 -35.35 -43.85
N ALA A 138 4.12 -35.16 -42.93
CA ALA A 138 2.69 -35.46 -43.13
C ALA A 138 2.09 -34.57 -44.24
N GLY A 139 2.44 -33.27 -44.30
CA GLY A 139 2.04 -32.36 -45.34
C GLY A 139 2.64 -32.72 -46.73
N ASN A 140 3.90 -33.22 -46.76
CA ASN A 140 4.53 -33.69 -47.99
C ASN A 140 3.95 -35.04 -48.46
N ALA A 141 3.65 -35.98 -47.55
CA ALA A 141 2.90 -37.20 -47.86
C ALA A 141 1.51 -36.90 -48.39
N PHE A 142 0.87 -35.90 -47.81
CA PHE A 142 -0.42 -35.39 -48.22
C PHE A 142 -0.39 -34.66 -49.59
N GLY A 143 0.63 -33.82 -49.83
CA GLY A 143 0.87 -33.20 -51.15
C GLY A 143 1.09 -34.24 -52.26
N LYS A 144 1.67 -35.36 -51.92
CA LYS A 144 1.82 -36.52 -52.83
C LYS A 144 0.44 -37.16 -53.12
N GLY A 145 -0.46 -37.23 -52.13
CA GLY A 145 -1.86 -37.67 -52.33
C GLY A 145 -2.70 -36.69 -53.18
N ILE A 146 -2.37 -35.40 -53.14
CA ILE A 146 -3.01 -34.35 -53.97
C ILE A 146 -2.57 -34.41 -55.41
N THR A 147 -1.32 -34.83 -55.70
CA THR A 147 -0.87 -35.04 -57.09
C THR A 147 -1.70 -36.09 -57.82
N ASP A 148 -2.27 -37.02 -57.10
CA ASP A 148 -3.07 -38.11 -57.64
C ASP A 148 -4.59 -37.81 -57.67
N ALA A 149 -5.04 -36.82 -56.92
CA ALA A 149 -6.46 -36.42 -56.82
C ALA A 149 -6.66 -35.00 -57.37
N PHE A 150 -7.16 -34.90 -58.54
CA PHE A 150 -7.79 -33.78 -59.27
C PHE A 150 -7.76 -32.36 -58.69
N ARG A 151 -7.56 -31.36 -59.58
CA ARG A 151 -7.91 -29.94 -59.64
C ARG A 151 -8.77 -29.41 -58.47
N THR A 152 -8.16 -29.01 -57.37
CA THR A 152 -8.92 -28.26 -56.35
C THR A 152 -8.26 -26.89 -56.16
N ASP A 153 -9.04 -25.84 -56.30
CA ASP A 153 -8.63 -24.46 -56.06
C ASP A 153 -8.40 -24.25 -54.55
N THR A 154 -7.13 -24.22 -54.15
CA THR A 154 -6.70 -24.02 -52.75
C THR A 154 -6.29 -22.60 -52.46
N ARG A 155 -6.63 -21.62 -53.34
CA ARG A 155 -6.26 -20.21 -53.11
C ARG A 155 -6.87 -19.56 -51.87
N ASN A 156 -8.00 -20.07 -51.43
CA ASN A 156 -8.68 -19.54 -50.23
C ASN A 156 -8.77 -20.68 -49.18
N MET A 157 -8.03 -20.56 -48.12
CA MET A 157 -8.04 -21.52 -46.99
C MET A 157 -8.58 -20.87 -45.75
N THR A 158 -9.57 -21.46 -45.16
CA THR A 158 -10.12 -21.06 -43.87
C THR A 158 -9.95 -22.23 -42.90
N ALA A 159 -9.39 -21.99 -41.73
CA ALA A 159 -9.26 -23.01 -40.69
C ALA A 159 -9.65 -22.41 -39.36
N GLY A 160 -10.31 -23.24 -38.55
CA GLY A 160 -10.64 -22.93 -37.16
C GLY A 160 -10.32 -24.11 -36.27
N MET A 161 -9.82 -23.85 -35.06
CA MET A 161 -9.50 -24.90 -34.11
C MET A 161 -9.95 -24.46 -32.69
N ILE A 162 -10.71 -25.33 -32.04
CA ILE A 162 -10.94 -25.24 -30.60
C ILE A 162 -9.99 -26.21 -29.93
N LEU A 163 -9.16 -25.71 -29.01
CA LEU A 163 -8.20 -26.49 -28.25
C LEU A 163 -8.56 -26.45 -26.77
N LEU A 164 -8.71 -27.61 -26.14
CA LEU A 164 -8.83 -27.77 -24.70
C LEU A 164 -7.52 -28.36 -24.17
N THR A 165 -6.97 -27.72 -23.13
CA THR A 165 -5.77 -28.21 -22.44
C THR A 165 -6.05 -28.30 -20.94
N GLN A 166 -5.89 -29.50 -20.35
CA GLN A 166 -6.04 -29.78 -18.94
C GLN A 166 -4.70 -30.23 -18.37
N PRO A 167 -4.02 -29.40 -17.54
CA PRO A 167 -2.85 -29.87 -16.80
C PRO A 167 -3.24 -30.99 -15.83
N LEU A 168 -2.55 -32.13 -15.92
CA LEU A 168 -2.73 -33.26 -14.99
C LEU A 168 -1.60 -33.25 -13.94
N TYR A 169 -0.37 -33.01 -14.39
CA TYR A 169 0.80 -32.93 -13.53
C TYR A 169 1.82 -31.95 -14.11
N MET A 170 2.25 -30.97 -13.34
CA MET A 170 3.18 -29.93 -13.75
C MET A 170 4.42 -29.86 -12.84
N GLY A 171 4.89 -31.02 -12.35
CA GLY A 171 6.03 -31.07 -11.45
C GLY A 171 5.83 -30.35 -10.09
N GLY A 172 4.59 -30.08 -9.69
CA GLY A 172 4.28 -29.30 -8.49
C GLY A 172 4.27 -27.79 -8.70
N LYS A 173 4.55 -27.27 -9.91
CA LYS A 173 4.63 -25.84 -10.23
C LYS A 173 3.34 -25.10 -9.88
N ILE A 174 2.17 -25.65 -10.24
CA ILE A 174 0.86 -25.00 -9.98
C ILE A 174 0.61 -24.86 -8.47
N LYS A 175 0.91 -25.92 -7.70
CA LYS A 175 0.76 -25.90 -6.24
C LYS A 175 1.69 -24.86 -5.59
N ALA A 176 2.93 -24.83 -6.01
CA ALA A 176 3.89 -23.85 -5.47
C ALA A 176 3.48 -22.40 -5.83
N TYR A 177 2.96 -22.18 -7.04
CA TYR A 177 2.44 -20.88 -7.46
C TYR A 177 1.19 -20.47 -6.66
N GLU A 178 0.24 -21.38 -6.43
CA GLU A 178 -0.92 -21.13 -5.56
C GLU A 178 -0.49 -20.82 -4.12
N ASN A 179 0.51 -21.53 -3.58
CA ASN A 179 1.04 -21.21 -2.25
C ASN A 179 1.69 -19.82 -2.20
N ILE A 180 2.43 -19.42 -3.24
CA ILE A 180 2.99 -18.06 -3.33
C ILE A 180 1.89 -17.01 -3.24
N THR A 181 0.81 -17.17 -3.99
CA THR A 181 -0.30 -16.19 -3.97
C THR A 181 -1.03 -16.18 -2.62
N LYS A 182 -1.16 -17.33 -1.94
CA LYS A 182 -1.68 -17.38 -0.56
C LYS A 182 -0.78 -16.65 0.41
N HIS A 183 0.53 -16.84 0.32
CA HIS A 183 1.49 -16.10 1.13
C HIS A 183 1.50 -14.61 0.81
N GLN A 184 1.31 -14.22 -0.46
CA GLN A 184 1.14 -12.82 -0.83
C GLN A 184 -0.11 -12.19 -0.21
N ALA A 185 -1.22 -12.94 -0.11
CA ALA A 185 -2.41 -12.46 0.60
C ALA A 185 -2.15 -12.30 2.11
N SER A 186 -1.43 -13.23 2.74
CA SER A 186 -1.03 -13.11 4.15
C SER A 186 -0.08 -11.92 4.37
N LEU A 187 0.81 -11.65 3.41
CA LEU A 187 1.70 -10.50 3.45
C LEU A 187 0.92 -9.18 3.35
N ALA A 188 -0.07 -9.10 2.45
CA ALA A 188 -0.93 -7.94 2.31
C ALA A 188 -1.80 -7.70 3.57
N ASP A 189 -2.26 -8.76 4.23
CA ASP A 189 -2.97 -8.67 5.52
C ASP A 189 -2.07 -8.13 6.64
N ALA A 190 -0.84 -8.63 6.75
CA ALA A 190 0.13 -8.12 7.72
C ALA A 190 0.52 -6.65 7.42
N GLN A 191 0.59 -6.26 6.13
CA GLN A 191 0.81 -4.86 5.74
C GLN A 191 -0.37 -3.98 6.16
N LEU A 192 -1.60 -4.42 5.96
CA LEU A 192 -2.79 -3.67 6.40
C LEU A 192 -2.76 -3.40 7.90
N ARG A 193 -2.40 -4.41 8.73
CA ARG A 193 -2.27 -4.22 10.18
C ARG A 193 -1.18 -3.20 10.54
N ALA A 194 -0.04 -3.22 9.84
CA ALA A 194 1.02 -2.23 10.04
C ALA A 194 0.55 -0.81 9.68
N ASP A 195 -0.17 -0.66 8.58
CA ASP A 195 -0.71 0.62 8.13
C ASP A 195 -1.80 1.13 9.09
N GLU A 196 -2.65 0.26 9.64
CA GLU A 196 -3.64 0.62 10.66
C GLU A 196 -2.98 1.21 11.91
N GLN A 197 -1.92 0.57 12.41
CA GLN A 197 -1.16 1.09 13.56
C GLN A 197 -0.45 2.42 13.22
N GLN A 198 0.05 2.57 11.99
CA GLN A 198 0.68 3.83 11.57
C GLN A 198 -0.34 4.96 11.53
N VAL A 199 -1.50 4.74 10.91
CA VAL A 199 -2.57 5.75 10.83
C VAL A 199 -3.06 6.12 12.22
N MET A 200 -3.23 5.16 13.14
CA MET A 200 -3.60 5.46 14.52
C MET A 200 -2.57 6.35 15.21
N LEU A 201 -1.28 6.06 15.07
CA LEU A 201 -0.23 6.91 15.65
C LEU A 201 -0.23 8.33 15.04
N ASP A 202 -0.47 8.46 13.75
CA ASP A 202 -0.50 9.76 13.08
C ASP A 202 -1.73 10.57 13.52
N VAL A 203 -2.87 9.91 13.77
CA VAL A 203 -4.05 10.53 14.38
C VAL A 203 -3.75 10.99 15.82
N ASP A 204 -3.09 10.14 16.61
CA ASP A 204 -2.70 10.50 17.98
C ASP A 204 -1.82 11.75 18.00
N ARG A 205 -0.81 11.79 17.13
CA ARG A 205 0.06 12.96 16.98
C ARG A 205 -0.71 14.21 16.58
N ALA A 206 -1.57 14.12 15.57
CA ALA A 206 -2.36 15.24 15.13
C ALA A 206 -3.36 15.72 16.21
N TYR A 207 -4.01 14.80 16.92
CA TYR A 207 -4.94 15.10 18.01
C TYR A 207 -4.23 15.85 19.15
N TRP A 208 -3.13 15.30 19.67
CA TRP A 208 -2.38 15.90 20.76
C TRP A 208 -1.69 17.20 20.35
N GLN A 209 -1.34 17.36 19.07
CA GLN A 209 -0.85 18.63 18.53
C GLN A 209 -1.92 19.73 18.59
N VAL A 210 -3.18 19.41 18.22
CA VAL A 210 -4.30 20.34 18.33
C VAL A 210 -4.53 20.72 19.80
N VAL A 211 -4.55 19.73 20.71
CA VAL A 211 -4.70 19.96 22.15
C VAL A 211 -3.58 20.85 22.70
N SER A 212 -2.32 20.58 22.33
CA SER A 212 -1.17 21.40 22.70
C SER A 212 -1.35 22.86 22.28
N LEU A 213 -1.65 23.07 20.99
CA LEU A 213 -1.80 24.43 20.44
C LEU A 213 -3.01 25.16 21.00
N ALA A 214 -4.11 24.46 21.31
CA ALA A 214 -5.26 25.07 21.98
C ALA A 214 -4.90 25.57 23.39
N ASN A 215 -4.13 24.79 24.17
CA ASN A 215 -3.62 25.18 25.45
C ASN A 215 -2.61 26.35 25.35
N LYS A 216 -1.67 26.28 24.41
CA LYS A 216 -0.72 27.37 24.16
C LYS A 216 -1.40 28.66 23.70
N ARG A 217 -2.49 28.56 22.93
CA ARG A 217 -3.30 29.71 22.55
C ARG A 217 -3.88 30.43 23.80
N ARG A 218 -4.44 29.66 24.73
CA ARG A 218 -4.97 30.23 25.99
C ARG A 218 -3.87 30.90 26.81
N LEU A 219 -2.71 30.24 26.88
CA LEU A 219 -1.54 30.79 27.57
C LEU A 219 -1.06 32.08 26.90
N ALA A 220 -0.97 32.13 25.57
CA ALA A 220 -0.57 33.30 24.80
C ALA A 220 -1.55 34.47 24.96
N VAL A 221 -2.87 34.19 24.99
CA VAL A 221 -3.91 35.21 25.30
C VAL A 221 -3.71 35.76 26.70
N SER A 222 -3.49 34.90 27.71
CA SER A 222 -3.25 35.32 29.08
C SER A 222 -2.00 36.21 29.22
N TYR A 223 -0.92 35.80 28.54
CA TYR A 223 0.34 36.54 28.50
C TYR A 223 0.18 37.92 27.83
N ARG A 224 -0.45 37.96 26.66
CA ARG A 224 -0.76 39.20 25.95
C ARG A 224 -1.59 40.15 26.80
N ASN A 225 -2.63 39.64 27.49
CA ASN A 225 -3.46 40.44 28.37
C ASN A 225 -2.66 40.99 29.58
N MET A 226 -1.76 40.17 30.15
CA MET A 226 -0.86 40.61 31.24
C MET A 226 0.04 41.75 30.78
N LEU A 227 0.62 41.69 29.59
CA LEU A 227 1.43 42.77 29.03
C LEU A 227 0.62 44.00 28.68
N ALA A 228 -0.60 43.86 28.16
CA ALA A 228 -1.51 45.01 27.91
C ALA A 228 -1.89 45.75 29.18
N HIS A 229 -2.12 45.02 30.30
CA HIS A 229 -2.32 45.63 31.60
C HIS A 229 -1.07 46.38 32.10
N LEU A 230 0.11 45.76 31.93
CA LEU A 230 1.37 46.41 32.32
C LEU A 230 1.64 47.66 31.49
N ASP A 231 1.37 47.66 30.19
CA ASP A 231 1.52 48.82 29.30
C ASP A 231 0.65 49.99 29.81
N SER A 232 -0.64 49.69 30.12
CA SER A 232 -1.55 50.68 30.70
C SER A 232 -1.08 51.25 32.05
N ASP A 233 -0.50 50.38 32.89
CA ASP A 233 -0.01 50.82 34.22
C ASP A 233 1.24 51.65 34.10
N VAL A 234 2.18 51.29 33.20
CA VAL A 234 3.41 52.09 32.92
C VAL A 234 3.04 53.45 32.35
N VAL A 235 2.05 53.57 31.46
CA VAL A 235 1.56 54.86 30.96
C VAL A 235 1.03 55.74 32.11
N LYS A 236 0.30 55.22 33.09
CA LYS A 236 -0.13 55.96 34.29
C LYS A 236 1.08 56.41 35.13
N MET A 237 2.03 55.51 35.35
CA MET A 237 3.26 55.81 36.09
C MET A 237 4.10 56.91 35.43
N ILE A 238 4.10 57.02 34.10
CA ILE A 238 4.75 58.15 33.38
C ILE A 238 4.01 59.45 33.69
N ASN A 239 2.68 59.46 33.67
CA ASN A 239 1.90 60.65 33.97
C ASN A 239 2.14 61.14 35.39
N GLU A 240 2.41 60.24 36.33
CA GLU A 240 2.75 60.52 37.73
C GLU A 240 4.26 60.85 37.93
N GLY A 241 5.08 60.77 36.86
CA GLY A 241 6.51 61.08 36.87
C GLY A 241 7.40 59.98 37.49
N VAL A 242 6.88 58.76 37.72
CA VAL A 242 7.62 57.67 38.37
C VAL A 242 8.17 56.65 37.38
N ALA A 243 7.84 56.76 36.09
CA ALA A 243 8.39 55.90 35.01
C ALA A 243 8.84 56.74 33.83
N THR A 244 9.67 56.15 32.95
CA THR A 244 10.24 56.81 31.77
C THR A 244 9.57 56.34 30.48
N LYS A 245 9.67 57.13 29.41
CA LYS A 245 9.25 56.73 28.06
C LYS A 245 9.93 55.46 27.56
N SER A 246 11.19 55.20 28.00
CA SER A 246 11.92 53.98 27.70
C SER A 246 11.23 52.73 28.26
N ASN A 247 10.65 52.85 29.50
CA ASN A 247 9.91 51.74 30.12
C ASN A 247 8.65 51.40 29.31
N GLU A 248 7.88 52.38 28.86
CA GLU A 248 6.71 52.20 28.01
C GLU A 248 7.08 51.53 26.69
N LEU A 249 8.11 52.03 26.00
CA LEU A 249 8.55 51.44 24.74
C LEU A 249 8.99 49.98 24.91
N SER A 250 9.67 49.65 26.02
CA SER A 250 10.07 48.28 26.31
C SER A 250 8.88 47.34 26.50
N VAL A 251 7.82 47.79 27.20
CA VAL A 251 6.60 47.02 27.38
C VAL A 251 5.85 46.89 26.05
N SER A 252 5.73 47.96 25.28
CA SER A 252 5.03 47.98 24.00
C SER A 252 5.70 47.02 22.97
N VAL A 253 7.05 46.98 22.93
CA VAL A 253 7.77 45.98 22.09
C VAL A 253 7.40 44.56 22.54
N LYS A 254 7.39 44.28 23.84
CA LYS A 254 7.01 42.94 24.36
C LYS A 254 5.55 42.60 24.08
N LEU A 255 4.64 43.55 24.15
CA LEU A 255 3.25 43.38 23.78
C LEU A 255 3.09 43.00 22.31
N ASN A 256 3.79 43.70 21.40
CA ASN A 256 3.78 43.38 19.98
C ASN A 256 4.37 41.98 19.70
N GLU A 257 5.44 41.58 20.41
CA GLU A 257 6.01 40.20 20.31
C GLU A 257 4.99 39.15 20.76
N ALA A 258 4.22 39.44 21.82
CA ALA A 258 3.17 38.54 22.32
C ALA A 258 2.00 38.41 21.33
N GLU A 259 1.60 39.54 20.70
CA GLU A 259 0.55 39.53 19.66
C GLU A 259 1.00 38.72 18.43
N MET A 260 2.25 38.87 17.96
CA MET A 260 2.81 38.05 16.88
C MET A 260 2.88 36.58 17.27
N THR A 261 3.19 36.26 18.53
CA THR A 261 3.23 34.89 19.02
C THR A 261 1.84 34.28 19.07
N LEU A 262 0.84 35.04 19.54
CA LEU A 262 -0.57 34.61 19.55
C LEU A 262 -1.05 34.29 18.13
N MET A 263 -0.79 35.16 17.16
CA MET A 263 -1.13 34.94 15.74
C MET A 263 -0.49 33.65 15.20
N LYS A 264 0.82 33.43 15.45
CA LYS A 264 1.50 32.20 15.03
C LYS A 264 0.88 30.94 15.63
N VAL A 265 0.45 30.97 16.88
CA VAL A 265 -0.21 29.85 17.56
C VAL A 265 -1.60 29.60 16.97
N GLU A 266 -2.37 30.66 16.66
CA GLU A 266 -3.69 30.56 16.03
C GLU A 266 -3.59 29.97 14.60
N ASP A 267 -2.61 30.40 13.82
CA ASP A 267 -2.33 29.85 12.51
C ASP A 267 -1.93 28.37 12.61
N GLY A 268 -1.02 28.03 13.54
CA GLY A 268 -0.60 26.68 13.81
C GLY A 268 -1.77 25.77 14.25
N LEU A 269 -2.67 26.28 15.09
CA LEU A 269 -3.88 25.56 15.53
C LEU A 269 -4.81 25.26 14.35
N THR A 270 -5.00 26.24 13.48
CA THR A 270 -5.84 26.09 12.28
C THR A 270 -5.26 25.02 11.34
N LEU A 271 -3.97 25.07 11.05
CA LEU A 271 -3.30 24.08 10.21
C LEU A 271 -3.32 22.68 10.83
N SER A 272 -3.13 22.57 12.14
CA SER A 272 -3.17 21.27 12.84
C SER A 272 -4.58 20.67 12.83
N ARG A 273 -5.65 21.49 12.94
CA ARG A 273 -7.03 21.02 12.79
C ARG A 273 -7.30 20.53 11.36
N MET A 274 -6.80 21.23 10.33
CA MET A 274 -6.91 20.78 8.94
C MET A 274 -6.23 19.42 8.74
N LEU A 275 -5.04 19.20 9.32
CA LEU A 275 -4.34 17.91 9.25
C LEU A 275 -5.15 16.80 9.93
N LEU A 276 -5.69 17.06 11.13
CA LEU A 276 -6.53 16.09 11.84
C LEU A 276 -7.80 15.75 11.03
N CYS A 277 -8.45 16.77 10.45
CA CYS A 277 -9.61 16.58 9.58
C CYS A 277 -9.26 15.69 8.37
N GLN A 278 -8.13 15.92 7.71
CA GLN A 278 -7.67 15.12 6.58
C GLN A 278 -7.44 13.66 6.99
N LEU A 279 -6.79 13.40 8.13
CA LEU A 279 -6.56 12.06 8.65
C LEU A 279 -7.87 11.33 8.99
N CYS A 280 -8.83 12.04 9.58
CA CYS A 280 -10.15 11.50 9.93
C CYS A 280 -11.11 11.40 8.73
N GLY A 281 -10.74 11.92 7.55
CA GLY A 281 -11.59 11.97 6.37
C GLY A 281 -12.76 12.96 6.49
N LEU A 282 -12.58 14.01 7.28
CA LEU A 282 -13.53 15.13 7.44
C LEU A 282 -13.20 16.27 6.47
N PRO A 283 -14.18 17.13 6.13
CA PRO A 283 -13.90 18.37 5.40
C PRO A 283 -12.90 19.24 6.15
N LEU A 284 -11.93 19.83 5.44
CA LEU A 284 -10.84 20.62 6.05
C LEU A 284 -11.33 21.82 6.88
N GLU A 285 -12.50 22.34 6.53
CA GLU A 285 -13.12 23.51 7.16
C GLU A 285 -13.95 23.18 8.41
N SER A 286 -14.14 21.89 8.74
CA SER A 286 -15.07 21.47 9.79
C SER A 286 -14.62 21.85 11.21
N ALA A 287 -13.34 22.17 11.43
CA ALA A 287 -12.74 22.65 12.69
C ALA A 287 -13.37 22.02 13.97
N PRO A 288 -13.34 20.69 14.14
CA PRO A 288 -14.00 20.03 15.25
C PRO A 288 -13.37 20.44 16.57
N ARG A 289 -14.19 20.52 17.63
CA ARG A 289 -13.71 20.70 19.00
C ARG A 289 -13.32 19.34 19.57
N LEU A 290 -12.17 19.26 20.23
CA LEU A 290 -11.68 18.03 20.84
C LEU A 290 -12.04 17.97 22.32
N ALA A 291 -12.23 16.75 22.84
CA ALA A 291 -12.63 16.54 24.23
C ALA A 291 -11.58 17.05 25.23
N ASP A 292 -10.31 16.98 24.87
CA ASP A 292 -9.20 17.35 25.74
C ASP A 292 -8.69 18.78 25.53
N GLU A 293 -9.28 19.56 24.59
CA GLU A 293 -8.85 20.95 24.34
C GLU A 293 -8.96 21.87 25.55
N ASP A 294 -9.97 21.65 26.42
CA ASP A 294 -10.21 22.49 27.57
C ASP A 294 -9.48 22.03 28.83
N ASN A 295 -8.87 20.84 28.79
CA ASN A 295 -8.16 20.32 29.95
C ASN A 295 -6.79 21.00 30.07
N GLN A 296 -6.64 21.82 31.13
CA GLN A 296 -5.36 22.47 31.44
C GLN A 296 -4.37 21.50 32.11
N ASP A 297 -4.90 20.54 32.85
CA ASP A 297 -4.14 19.48 33.48
C ASP A 297 -4.56 18.13 32.90
N LEU A 298 -3.80 17.70 31.90
CA LEU A 298 -4.02 16.38 31.29
C LEU A 298 -3.64 15.30 32.32
N PRO A 299 -4.54 14.33 32.56
CA PRO A 299 -4.22 13.22 33.47
C PRO A 299 -3.03 12.44 32.90
N THR A 300 -1.92 12.50 33.59
CA THR A 300 -0.68 11.79 33.24
C THR A 300 -0.30 10.85 34.35
N VAL A 301 -0.12 9.57 34.01
CA VAL A 301 0.44 8.58 34.93
C VAL A 301 1.94 8.53 34.65
N ALA A 302 2.72 9.16 35.53
CA ALA A 302 4.18 9.14 35.46
C ALA A 302 4.67 7.82 36.09
N GLN A 303 4.67 6.75 35.32
CA GLN A 303 5.20 5.45 35.73
C GLN A 303 6.34 5.06 34.80
N ASP A 304 7.49 4.70 35.39
CA ASP A 304 8.61 4.19 34.62
C ASP A 304 8.28 2.81 34.05
N ILE A 305 8.60 2.63 32.79
CA ILE A 305 8.36 1.39 32.05
C ILE A 305 9.68 0.71 31.72
N LYS A 306 9.63 -0.62 31.60
CA LYS A 306 10.74 -1.44 31.08
C LYS A 306 10.44 -1.82 29.64
N ALA A 307 11.49 -1.96 28.85
CA ALA A 307 11.37 -2.46 27.49
C ALA A 307 10.85 -3.90 27.48
N ASP A 308 9.75 -4.16 26.78
CA ASP A 308 9.17 -5.49 26.59
C ASP A 308 9.38 -5.95 25.14
N VAL A 309 10.58 -6.47 24.89
CA VAL A 309 11.00 -6.91 23.56
C VAL A 309 10.26 -8.17 23.10
N GLU A 310 9.91 -9.06 24.05
CA GLU A 310 9.23 -10.31 23.70
C GLU A 310 7.81 -10.06 23.17
N THR A 311 7.07 -9.17 23.81
CA THR A 311 5.76 -8.72 23.33
C THR A 311 5.87 -8.11 21.93
N ALA A 312 6.89 -7.30 21.67
CA ALA A 312 7.12 -6.73 20.34
C ALA A 312 7.39 -7.83 19.29
N PHE A 313 8.22 -8.82 19.62
CA PHE A 313 8.49 -9.93 18.68
C PHE A 313 7.25 -10.77 18.37
N ALA A 314 6.30 -10.88 19.30
CA ALA A 314 5.06 -11.61 19.11
C ALA A 314 4.06 -10.84 18.22
N ASN A 315 3.98 -9.50 18.36
CA ASN A 315 2.87 -8.71 17.80
C ASN A 315 3.25 -7.89 16.55
N ARG A 316 4.55 -7.65 16.31
CA ARG A 316 4.99 -6.79 15.19
C ARG A 316 4.68 -7.43 13.84
N ALA A 317 3.85 -6.72 13.06
CA ALA A 317 3.44 -7.15 11.72
C ALA A 317 4.61 -7.32 10.76
N GLU A 318 5.68 -6.53 10.91
CA GLU A 318 6.87 -6.60 10.06
C GLU A 318 7.60 -7.94 10.16
N LEU A 319 7.64 -8.56 11.35
CA LEU A 319 8.22 -9.90 11.50
C LEU A 319 7.37 -10.96 10.81
N SER A 320 6.04 -10.84 10.89
CA SER A 320 5.11 -11.71 10.16
C SER A 320 5.29 -11.56 8.64
N GLN A 321 5.47 -10.33 8.15
CA GLN A 321 5.75 -10.05 6.73
C GLN A 321 7.05 -10.73 6.27
N LEU A 322 8.13 -10.60 7.02
CA LEU A 322 9.42 -11.17 6.68
C LEU A 322 9.41 -12.70 6.72
N ALA A 323 8.75 -13.31 7.71
CA ALA A 323 8.55 -14.75 7.78
C ALA A 323 7.74 -15.25 6.56
N THR A 324 6.70 -14.53 6.16
CA THR A 324 5.90 -14.86 4.99
C THR A 324 6.70 -14.69 3.69
N ALA A 325 7.54 -13.65 3.58
CA ALA A 325 8.43 -13.46 2.45
C ALA A 325 9.43 -14.61 2.30
N GLN A 326 9.98 -15.12 3.40
CA GLN A 326 10.85 -16.30 3.40
C GLN A 326 10.13 -17.54 2.82
N GLN A 327 8.85 -17.76 3.18
CA GLN A 327 8.04 -18.84 2.63
C GLN A 327 7.81 -18.68 1.12
N ILE A 328 7.57 -17.45 0.65
CA ILE A 328 7.45 -17.16 -0.80
C ILE A 328 8.73 -17.56 -1.54
N TYR A 329 9.92 -17.23 -1.03
CA TYR A 329 11.18 -17.63 -1.65
C TYR A 329 11.40 -19.13 -1.62
N ALA A 330 10.98 -19.82 -0.55
CA ALA A 330 11.01 -21.29 -0.50
C ALA A 330 10.10 -21.92 -1.56
N GLU A 331 8.91 -21.38 -1.80
CA GLU A 331 8.01 -21.84 -2.86
C GLU A 331 8.56 -21.53 -4.27
N LYS A 332 9.21 -20.37 -4.48
CA LYS A 332 9.92 -20.05 -5.73
C LYS A 332 10.99 -21.10 -6.07
N ALA A 333 11.74 -21.55 -5.06
CA ALA A 333 12.72 -22.63 -5.27
C ALA A 333 12.07 -23.95 -5.74
N LYS A 334 10.82 -24.24 -5.29
CA LYS A 334 10.03 -25.40 -5.77
C LYS A 334 9.58 -25.21 -7.21
N ILE A 335 9.19 -23.99 -7.62
CA ILE A 335 8.85 -23.66 -9.01
C ILE A 335 10.05 -23.90 -9.93
N GLU A 336 11.23 -23.41 -9.54
CA GLU A 336 12.45 -23.63 -10.32
C GLU A 336 12.78 -25.12 -10.43
N ARG A 337 12.62 -25.89 -9.36
CA ARG A 337 12.82 -27.33 -9.38
C ARG A 337 11.82 -28.04 -10.28
N ALA A 338 10.58 -27.57 -10.38
CA ALA A 338 9.55 -28.15 -11.23
C ALA A 338 9.91 -28.12 -12.72
N ALA A 339 10.83 -27.24 -13.14
CA ALA A 339 11.26 -27.10 -14.53
C ALA A 339 11.96 -28.35 -15.09
N VAL A 340 12.52 -29.24 -14.27
CA VAL A 340 13.16 -30.52 -14.68
C VAL A 340 12.29 -31.74 -14.40
N LEU A 341 11.12 -31.57 -13.82
CA LEU A 341 10.19 -32.66 -13.55
C LEU A 341 9.28 -32.91 -14.76
N PRO A 342 8.81 -34.15 -14.96
CA PRO A 342 7.84 -34.47 -16.01
C PRO A 342 6.62 -33.59 -15.92
N GLN A 343 6.07 -33.18 -17.05
CA GLN A 343 4.83 -32.43 -17.17
C GLN A 343 3.85 -33.24 -18.02
N ILE A 344 2.63 -33.40 -17.52
CA ILE A 344 1.58 -34.19 -18.15
C ILE A 344 0.35 -33.31 -18.31
N ALA A 345 -0.16 -33.23 -19.54
CA ALA A 345 -1.40 -32.55 -19.86
C ALA A 345 -2.29 -33.41 -20.75
N LEU A 346 -3.57 -33.39 -20.50
CA LEU A 346 -4.59 -33.89 -21.41
C LEU A 346 -4.90 -32.75 -22.40
N THR A 347 -4.82 -33.05 -23.68
CA THR A 347 -5.15 -32.11 -24.76
C THR A 347 -6.26 -32.72 -25.62
N GLY A 348 -7.23 -31.89 -25.99
CA GLY A 348 -8.30 -32.29 -26.90
C GLY A 348 -8.68 -31.12 -27.78
N GLY A 349 -9.07 -31.39 -29.00
CA GLY A 349 -9.47 -30.32 -29.89
C GLY A 349 -10.39 -30.75 -31.00
N TYR A 350 -11.05 -29.75 -31.57
CA TYR A 350 -11.81 -29.90 -32.81
C TYR A 350 -11.29 -28.89 -33.81
N MET A 351 -10.86 -29.40 -34.98
CA MET A 351 -10.38 -28.56 -36.06
C MET A 351 -11.35 -28.63 -37.23
N ILE A 352 -11.69 -27.49 -37.78
CA ILE A 352 -12.52 -27.37 -39.00
C ILE A 352 -11.72 -26.60 -40.05
N SER A 353 -11.79 -27.07 -41.30
CA SER A 353 -11.13 -26.37 -42.42
C SER A 353 -11.96 -26.41 -43.70
N ASN A 354 -11.74 -25.41 -44.55
CA ASN A 354 -12.22 -25.32 -45.91
C ASN A 354 -11.10 -24.77 -46.80
N PRO A 355 -10.56 -25.52 -47.78
CA PRO A 355 -10.87 -26.90 -48.12
C PRO A 355 -10.60 -27.89 -46.98
N ASN A 356 -11.35 -29.01 -46.97
CA ASN A 356 -11.16 -30.05 -45.97
C ASN A 356 -9.81 -30.78 -46.21
N VAL A 357 -8.84 -30.50 -45.33
CA VAL A 357 -7.48 -31.09 -45.41
C VAL A 357 -7.44 -32.59 -45.12
N PHE A 358 -8.49 -33.16 -44.54
CA PHE A 358 -8.56 -34.58 -44.17
C PHE A 358 -9.31 -35.44 -45.19
N ASN A 359 -9.89 -34.84 -46.24
CA ASN A 359 -10.64 -35.58 -47.26
C ASN A 359 -10.41 -34.95 -48.65
N GLY A 360 -9.20 -35.06 -49.15
CA GLY A 360 -8.86 -34.71 -50.57
C GLY A 360 -9.07 -33.23 -50.92
N PHE A 361 -8.95 -32.30 -50.00
CA PHE A 361 -9.21 -30.86 -50.20
C PHE A 361 -10.59 -30.51 -50.76
N GLU A 362 -11.60 -31.29 -50.44
CA GLU A 362 -12.99 -30.99 -50.83
C GLU A 362 -13.36 -29.58 -50.36
N LYS A 363 -13.91 -28.74 -51.26
CA LYS A 363 -14.36 -27.36 -50.96
C LYS A 363 -15.62 -27.36 -50.07
N LYS A 364 -15.54 -27.97 -48.90
CA LYS A 364 -16.60 -27.97 -47.89
C LYS A 364 -15.96 -27.82 -46.51
N PHE A 365 -16.65 -27.12 -45.62
CA PHE A 365 -16.27 -27.11 -44.21
C PHE A 365 -16.50 -28.49 -43.60
N ARG A 366 -15.43 -29.14 -43.19
CA ARG A 366 -15.49 -30.36 -42.39
C ARG A 366 -14.50 -30.28 -41.25
N GLY A 367 -14.85 -30.86 -40.13
CA GLY A 367 -14.01 -30.89 -38.96
C GLY A 367 -13.66 -32.29 -38.51
N THR A 368 -12.60 -32.36 -37.75
CA THR A 368 -12.19 -33.57 -37.04
C THR A 368 -11.84 -33.24 -35.60
N TRP A 369 -11.94 -34.22 -34.74
CA TRP A 369 -11.54 -34.07 -33.33
C TRP A 369 -10.36 -34.99 -33.03
N ALA A 370 -9.52 -34.57 -32.09
CA ALA A 370 -8.45 -35.38 -31.55
C ALA A 370 -8.40 -35.17 -30.01
N VAL A 371 -8.09 -36.26 -29.30
CA VAL A 371 -7.83 -36.22 -27.84
C VAL A 371 -6.54 -37.02 -27.62
N GLY A 372 -5.66 -36.47 -26.77
CA GLY A 372 -4.38 -37.11 -26.49
C GLY A 372 -3.82 -36.65 -25.13
N VAL A 373 -2.80 -37.34 -24.67
CA VAL A 373 -2.00 -36.99 -23.49
C VAL A 373 -0.65 -36.52 -23.97
N MET A 374 -0.24 -35.34 -23.56
CA MET A 374 1.08 -34.78 -23.82
C MET A 374 1.95 -35.00 -22.58
N LEU A 375 3.09 -35.68 -22.77
CA LEU A 375 4.16 -35.83 -21.77
C LEU A 375 5.37 -35.04 -22.23
N LYS A 376 5.84 -34.10 -21.42
CA LYS A 376 7.07 -33.36 -21.61
C LYS A 376 8.03 -33.70 -20.48
N VAL A 377 9.19 -34.24 -20.83
CA VAL A 377 10.28 -34.57 -19.89
C VAL A 377 11.55 -33.86 -20.35
N PRO A 378 11.95 -32.78 -19.63
CA PRO A 378 13.25 -32.15 -19.93
C PRO A 378 14.38 -33.08 -19.56
N VAL A 379 15.21 -33.48 -20.54
CA VAL A 379 16.28 -34.47 -20.35
C VAL A 379 17.60 -33.80 -19.98
N TRP A 380 17.89 -32.64 -20.58
CA TRP A 380 19.18 -31.99 -20.40
C TRP A 380 19.06 -30.46 -20.52
N ASN A 381 19.63 -29.73 -19.57
CA ASN A 381 19.62 -28.26 -19.56
C ASN A 381 20.94 -27.64 -19.04
N TRP A 382 22.06 -28.36 -19.17
CA TRP A 382 23.40 -27.88 -18.77
C TRP A 382 23.47 -27.40 -17.31
N GLY A 383 22.61 -27.89 -16.44
CA GLY A 383 22.56 -27.53 -15.01
C GLY A 383 21.87 -26.19 -14.69
N GLU A 384 21.24 -25.55 -15.67
CA GLU A 384 20.52 -24.26 -15.46
C GLU A 384 19.58 -24.32 -14.27
N THR A 385 18.72 -25.32 -14.17
CA THR A 385 17.80 -25.50 -13.04
C THR A 385 18.53 -25.63 -11.70
N LYS A 386 19.67 -26.33 -11.65
CA LYS A 386 20.47 -26.43 -10.42
C LYS A 386 20.93 -25.06 -9.94
N TYR A 387 21.37 -24.21 -10.86
CA TYR A 387 21.82 -22.86 -10.52
C TYR A 387 20.65 -21.97 -10.12
N LYS A 388 19.51 -22.03 -10.85
CA LYS A 388 18.29 -21.30 -10.49
C LYS A 388 17.74 -21.70 -9.12
N VAL A 389 17.70 -22.99 -8.80
CA VAL A 389 17.29 -23.47 -7.47
C VAL A 389 18.25 -22.98 -6.37
N ARG A 390 19.57 -22.95 -6.64
CA ARG A 390 20.54 -22.40 -5.69
C ARG A 390 20.33 -20.92 -5.48
N ALA A 391 20.14 -20.14 -6.56
CA ALA A 391 19.84 -18.72 -6.48
C ALA A 391 18.58 -18.45 -5.65
N ALA A 392 17.48 -19.16 -5.93
CA ALA A 392 16.23 -19.02 -5.15
C ALA A 392 16.39 -19.41 -3.67
N ARG A 393 17.22 -20.40 -3.34
CA ARG A 393 17.55 -20.72 -1.95
C ARG A 393 18.38 -19.63 -1.27
N THR A 394 19.32 -19.02 -2.01
CA THR A 394 20.10 -17.89 -1.51
C THR A 394 19.20 -16.68 -1.22
N GLU A 395 18.16 -16.43 -2.06
CA GLU A 395 17.14 -15.43 -1.78
C GLU A 395 16.38 -15.71 -0.47
N ALA A 396 16.06 -16.98 -0.18
CA ALA A 396 15.46 -17.37 1.09
C ALA A 396 16.42 -17.12 2.29
N THR A 397 17.71 -17.35 2.10
CA THR A 397 18.73 -17.03 3.12
C THR A 397 18.83 -15.52 3.35
N ILE A 398 18.79 -14.71 2.29
CA ILE A 398 18.77 -13.24 2.40
C ILE A 398 17.52 -12.78 3.17
N ALA A 399 16.36 -13.39 2.92
CA ALA A 399 15.15 -13.08 3.66
C ALA A 399 15.24 -13.45 5.14
N ALA A 400 15.91 -14.57 5.49
CA ALA A 400 16.18 -14.95 6.88
C ALA A 400 17.08 -13.92 7.57
N LEU A 401 18.18 -13.52 6.94
CA LEU A 401 19.08 -12.49 7.48
C LEU A 401 18.38 -11.13 7.67
N LYS A 402 17.46 -10.76 6.77
CA LYS A 402 16.62 -9.57 6.95
C LYS A 402 15.68 -9.70 8.16
N THR A 403 15.22 -10.91 8.47
CA THR A 403 14.41 -11.13 9.66
C THR A 403 15.23 -10.95 10.94
N ASP A 404 16.48 -11.43 10.96
CA ASP A 404 17.38 -11.24 12.10
C ASP A 404 17.74 -9.75 12.26
N GLU A 405 18.08 -9.06 11.17
CA GLU A 405 18.31 -7.61 11.18
C GLU A 405 17.07 -6.82 11.68
N ALA A 406 15.87 -7.24 11.28
CA ALA A 406 14.64 -6.60 11.73
C ALA A 406 14.40 -6.80 13.23
N ARG A 407 14.74 -7.98 13.78
CA ARG A 407 14.67 -8.23 15.22
C ARG A 407 15.61 -7.32 16.01
N GLU A 408 16.85 -7.17 15.57
CA GLU A 408 17.81 -6.24 16.19
C GLU A 408 17.30 -4.79 16.17
N LYS A 409 16.74 -4.36 15.05
CA LYS A 409 16.15 -3.01 14.91
C LYS A 409 14.92 -2.83 15.82
N ILE A 410 14.07 -3.83 15.92
CA ILE A 410 12.88 -3.80 16.79
C ILE A 410 13.31 -3.74 18.25
N GLU A 411 14.28 -4.57 18.68
CA GLU A 411 14.84 -4.52 20.01
C GLU A 411 15.38 -3.14 20.36
N LEU A 412 16.19 -2.56 19.47
CA LEU A 412 16.71 -1.21 19.64
C LEU A 412 15.57 -0.19 19.75
N GLN A 413 14.57 -0.26 18.86
CA GLN A 413 13.44 0.66 18.85
C GLN A 413 12.62 0.58 20.15
N VAL A 414 12.29 -0.62 20.61
CA VAL A 414 11.54 -0.83 21.86
C VAL A 414 12.29 -0.23 23.06
N ASN A 415 13.61 -0.46 23.15
CA ASN A 415 14.43 0.12 24.18
C ASN A 415 14.47 1.66 24.11
N GLN A 416 14.59 2.22 22.91
CA GLN A 416 14.56 3.68 22.69
C GLN A 416 13.23 4.29 23.09
N GLU A 417 12.09 3.67 22.70
CA GLU A 417 10.77 4.21 23.05
C GLU A 417 10.49 4.06 24.56
N ALA A 418 10.90 2.98 25.20
CA ALA A 418 10.83 2.86 26.66
C ALA A 418 11.66 3.94 27.37
N PHE A 419 12.88 4.22 26.86
CA PHE A 419 13.71 5.30 27.38
C PHE A 419 13.03 6.67 27.24
N LYS A 420 12.39 6.95 26.10
CA LYS A 420 11.67 8.22 25.86
C LYS A 420 10.48 8.40 26.81
N VAL A 421 9.74 7.32 27.11
CA VAL A 421 8.66 7.41 28.13
C VAL A 421 9.24 7.81 29.48
N ASN A 422 10.32 7.17 29.93
CA ASN A 422 10.96 7.48 31.20
C ASN A 422 11.60 8.87 31.22
N GLU A 423 12.11 9.35 30.08
CA GLU A 423 12.60 10.71 29.90
C GLU A 423 11.45 11.73 30.01
N ALA A 424 10.30 11.48 29.33
CA ALA A 424 9.12 12.33 29.36
C ALA A 424 8.56 12.45 30.79
N ASN A 425 8.55 11.36 31.58
CA ASN A 425 8.15 11.37 32.98
C ASN A 425 9.03 12.28 33.84
N ARG A 426 10.35 12.18 33.66
CA ARG A 426 11.31 13.06 34.38
C ARG A 426 11.15 14.51 33.94
N LYS A 427 10.97 14.77 32.63
CA LYS A 427 10.75 16.12 32.08
C LYS A 427 9.50 16.75 32.69
N LEU A 428 8.38 16.02 32.79
CA LEU A 428 7.17 16.51 33.42
C LEU A 428 7.41 16.88 34.88
N THR A 429 8.07 16.01 35.65
CA THR A 429 8.36 16.28 37.05
C THR A 429 9.19 17.56 37.25
N LEU A 430 10.19 17.78 36.38
CA LEU A 430 11.04 18.97 36.39
C LEU A 430 10.29 20.22 35.93
N SER A 431 9.47 20.11 34.90
CA SER A 431 8.68 21.26 34.38
C SER A 431 7.64 21.73 35.41
N MET A 432 7.01 20.81 36.14
CA MET A 432 6.07 21.20 37.25
C MET A 432 6.82 21.95 38.34
N LYS A 433 7.97 21.46 38.82
CA LYS A 433 8.79 22.17 39.81
C LYS A 433 9.27 23.53 39.31
N ASN A 434 9.58 23.65 38.03
CA ASN A 434 9.98 24.93 37.44
C ASN A 434 8.78 25.89 37.37
N LEU A 435 7.62 25.38 37.01
CA LEU A 435 6.38 26.16 36.97
C LEU A 435 6.06 26.77 38.33
N ASP A 436 6.04 25.97 39.42
CA ASP A 436 5.79 26.43 40.78
C ASP A 436 6.72 27.61 41.16
N LYS A 437 8.01 27.49 40.79
CA LYS A 437 8.99 28.58 41.07
C LYS A 437 8.78 29.79 40.17
N ALA A 438 8.40 29.60 38.90
CA ALA A 438 8.15 30.70 37.98
C ALA A 438 6.88 31.49 38.37
N GLU A 439 5.84 30.81 38.85
CA GLU A 439 4.62 31.45 39.38
C GLU A 439 4.91 32.28 40.63
N GLU A 440 5.69 31.74 41.57
CA GLU A 440 6.06 32.50 42.79
C GLU A 440 7.01 33.67 42.47
N ASN A 441 7.95 33.48 41.52
CA ASN A 441 8.81 34.56 41.03
C ASN A 441 7.97 35.68 40.39
N LEU A 442 7.01 35.34 39.54
CA LEU A 442 6.11 36.32 38.92
C LEU A 442 5.27 37.06 39.98
N ARG A 443 4.69 36.32 40.97
CA ARG A 443 3.91 36.91 42.05
C ARG A 443 4.76 37.92 42.83
N THR A 444 5.98 37.54 43.18
CA THR A 444 6.91 38.42 43.93
C THR A 444 7.32 39.63 43.09
N ALA A 445 7.61 39.44 41.83
CA ALA A 445 7.96 40.52 40.91
C ALA A 445 6.81 41.52 40.69
N GLN A 446 5.58 41.02 40.60
CA GLN A 446 4.38 41.90 40.50
C GLN A 446 4.17 42.75 41.76
N VAL A 447 4.34 42.18 42.96
CA VAL A 447 4.26 42.92 44.21
C VAL A 447 5.39 43.96 44.28
N GLY A 448 6.63 43.53 44.06
CA GLY A 448 7.80 44.43 44.10
C GLY A 448 7.75 45.58 43.08
N PHE A 449 7.15 45.34 41.90
CA PHE A 449 6.94 46.38 40.89
C PHE A 449 5.91 47.42 41.35
N LYS A 450 4.80 46.98 41.97
CA LYS A 450 3.81 47.88 42.52
C LYS A 450 4.34 48.74 43.66
N GLU A 451 5.24 48.18 44.45
CA GLU A 451 5.91 48.89 45.57
C GLU A 451 7.15 49.71 45.05
N GLY A 452 7.44 49.71 43.76
CA GLY A 452 8.56 50.44 43.18
C GLY A 452 9.96 49.88 43.47
N VAL A 453 10.05 48.66 44.02
CA VAL A 453 11.31 47.99 44.39
C VAL A 453 11.94 47.21 43.23
N ILE A 454 11.11 46.78 42.27
CA ILE A 454 11.53 45.98 41.11
C ILE A 454 11.35 46.81 39.83
N THR A 455 12.31 46.69 38.89
CA THR A 455 12.24 47.41 37.63
C THR A 455 11.25 46.79 36.62
N THR A 456 10.80 47.59 35.64
CA THR A 456 9.96 47.10 34.53
C THR A 456 10.63 45.91 33.80
N SER A 457 11.97 45.96 33.60
CA SER A 457 12.71 44.92 32.96
C SER A 457 12.72 43.61 33.74
N ASP A 458 12.82 43.67 35.07
CA ASP A 458 12.79 42.46 35.93
C ASP A 458 11.39 41.85 35.96
N LEU A 459 10.34 42.68 35.96
CA LEU A 459 8.96 42.18 35.86
C LEU A 459 8.72 41.51 34.48
N LEU A 460 9.20 42.10 33.36
CA LEU A 460 9.11 41.49 32.03
C LEU A 460 9.86 40.19 31.97
N ALA A 461 11.05 40.08 32.61
CA ALA A 461 11.80 38.83 32.71
C ALA A 461 11.03 37.75 33.48
N ALA A 462 10.41 38.12 34.63
CA ALA A 462 9.57 37.16 35.38
C ALA A 462 8.33 36.70 34.62
N GLN A 463 7.66 37.61 33.89
CA GLN A 463 6.53 37.28 33.01
C GLN A 463 6.93 36.33 31.88
N THR A 464 8.11 36.55 31.26
CA THR A 464 8.65 35.71 30.22
C THR A 464 9.00 34.30 30.77
N ALA A 465 9.60 34.24 31.95
CA ALA A 465 9.94 32.96 32.61
C ALA A 465 8.68 32.17 32.96
N TRP A 466 7.60 32.85 33.42
CA TRP A 466 6.29 32.25 33.66
C TRP A 466 5.68 31.67 32.39
N LEU A 467 5.68 32.42 31.27
CA LEU A 467 5.20 31.96 29.98
C LEU A 467 5.95 30.68 29.53
N GLN A 468 7.28 30.70 29.62
CA GLN A 468 8.11 29.56 29.24
C GLN A 468 7.85 28.33 30.10
N ALA A 469 7.75 28.49 31.43
CA ALA A 469 7.47 27.40 32.36
C ALA A 469 6.11 26.73 32.10
N HIS A 470 5.07 27.53 31.80
CA HIS A 470 3.77 27.00 31.42
C HIS A 470 3.82 26.26 30.06
N SER A 471 4.51 26.83 29.07
CA SER A 471 4.71 26.16 27.78
C SER A 471 5.44 24.81 27.91
N ASP A 472 6.51 24.78 28.72
CA ASP A 472 7.28 23.56 29.00
C ASP A 472 6.45 22.48 29.70
N LYS A 473 5.54 22.87 30.63
CA LYS A 473 4.58 21.94 31.25
C LYS A 473 3.64 21.34 30.21
N ILE A 474 3.02 22.19 29.35
CA ILE A 474 2.13 21.73 28.29
C ILE A 474 2.86 20.74 27.38
N ASP A 475 4.06 21.08 26.93
CA ASP A 475 4.86 20.21 26.07
C ASP A 475 5.21 18.88 26.75
N ALA A 476 5.60 18.91 28.04
CA ALA A 476 5.92 17.69 28.79
C ALA A 476 4.71 16.76 28.98
N GLN A 477 3.50 17.33 29.21
CA GLN A 477 2.27 16.53 29.30
C GLN A 477 1.92 15.85 27.97
N ILE A 478 2.10 16.55 26.85
CA ILE A 478 1.86 16.01 25.51
C ILE A 478 2.94 14.96 25.14
N ASP A 479 4.21 15.23 25.48
CA ASP A 479 5.32 14.30 25.24
C ASP A 479 5.06 12.94 25.91
N ILE A 480 4.49 12.91 27.13
CA ILE A 480 4.10 11.65 27.78
C ILE A 480 3.04 10.91 26.97
N LYS A 481 1.99 11.59 26.52
CA LYS A 481 0.94 10.94 25.72
C LYS A 481 1.48 10.36 24.43
N LEU A 482 2.32 11.10 23.72
CA LEU A 482 2.92 10.68 22.45
C LEU A 482 3.98 9.59 22.62
N SER A 483 4.78 9.65 23.70
CA SER A 483 5.78 8.60 23.97
C SER A 483 5.11 7.27 24.32
N HIS A 484 4.02 7.26 25.08
CA HIS A 484 3.24 6.06 25.33
C HIS A 484 2.60 5.50 24.05
N ALA A 485 2.01 6.35 23.21
CA ALA A 485 1.46 5.91 21.92
C ALA A 485 2.55 5.30 21.02
N SER A 486 3.72 5.94 20.96
CA SER A 486 4.88 5.44 20.19
C SER A 486 5.42 4.13 20.75
N TYR A 487 5.48 3.98 22.07
CA TYR A 487 5.88 2.75 22.74
C TYR A 487 4.89 1.60 22.45
N ASN A 488 3.57 1.84 22.58
CA ASN A 488 2.56 0.83 22.27
C ASN A 488 2.63 0.40 20.79
N LYS A 489 2.88 1.34 19.86
CA LYS A 489 3.16 0.99 18.47
C LYS A 489 4.43 0.15 18.34
N ALA A 490 5.50 0.48 19.05
CA ALA A 490 6.74 -0.29 19.03
C ALA A 490 6.54 -1.72 19.54
N LEU A 491 5.60 -1.94 20.46
CA LEU A 491 5.13 -3.25 20.89
C LEU A 491 4.19 -3.95 19.92
N GLY A 492 3.65 -3.24 18.91
CA GLY A 492 2.63 -3.78 18.03
C GLY A 492 1.22 -3.82 18.62
N GLN A 493 0.96 -3.06 19.69
CA GLN A 493 -0.29 -3.07 20.48
C GLN A 493 -1.07 -1.74 20.40
N LEU A 494 -0.75 -0.86 19.48
CA LEU A 494 -1.49 0.40 19.36
C LEU A 494 -2.91 0.13 18.84
N GLY A 495 -3.91 0.41 19.67
CA GLY A 495 -5.34 0.22 19.34
C GLY A 495 -5.99 -1.01 19.98
N GLU A 496 -5.28 -1.78 20.80
CA GLU A 496 -5.81 -2.84 21.65
C GLU A 496 -6.31 -2.34 22.99
#